data_f0f00316c7ab9c9444f436d43613e90f
#
_entry.id   f0f00316c7ab9c9444f436d43613e90f
#
_cell.length_a   1.000
_cell.length_b   1.000
_cell.length_c   1.000
_cell.angle_alpha   90.00
_cell.angle_beta   90.00
_cell.angle_gamma   90.00
#
_symmetry.space_group_name_H-M   'P 1'
#
loop_
_entity.id
_entity.type
_entity.pdbx_description
1 polymer ?
#
loop_
_entity_poly.entity_id
_entity_poly.type
_entity_poly.pdbx_seq_one_letter_code
_entity_poly.pdbx_strand_id
1 'polypeptide(L)'
;MPRPLALLMAGVLLIFYLDGFVLGAALLPLLAFALLGLLVLAGFLHHGDHGPIGDLHPRPVLIAAMGALAVLALTRGAHVSVVLAAALVGCIGALVERLSRGTGPWRDGAAPLYCGAFAGMTSDLVVRSPTWVLAGGALAGLLLALLSNSWRGIGGKLGSTAFMGVVLTGLLAGAFGALGSGAHLHAFSAQERVVLIAFALLSPVITHVLSFRWDLGVVLGSALPSFVVALIAPVPLAAVWLGGSFVGMTAPDRLSRYPYPSLLAMGLLFGLFSLGFEPRLAGIGGDLGATAAVSVFAVLGTKALLFGRPQ
;
A
#
# COMPACT_ATOMS: atom_id res chain seq x y z
N MET A 1 3.40 18.67 -17.01
CA MET A 1 4.63 17.84 -17.00
C MET A 1 4.62 16.98 -15.74
N PRO A 2 4.86 15.67 -15.83
CA PRO A 2 4.97 14.79 -14.65
C PRO A 2 6.12 15.28 -13.78
N ARG A 3 5.92 15.34 -12.48
CA ARG A 3 6.92 15.90 -11.59
C ARG A 3 7.89 14.83 -11.12
N PRO A 4 9.18 15.17 -10.92
CA PRO A 4 10.26 14.19 -10.76
C PRO A 4 10.03 13.22 -9.59
N LEU A 5 9.40 13.65 -8.50
CA LEU A 5 9.18 12.79 -7.33
C LEU A 5 8.16 11.66 -7.60
N ALA A 6 7.07 11.96 -8.31
CA ALA A 6 6.06 10.96 -8.66
C ALA A 6 6.58 9.95 -9.70
N LEU A 7 7.42 10.42 -10.64
CA LEU A 7 8.15 9.56 -11.59
C LEU A 7 9.20 8.72 -10.87
N LEU A 8 9.92 9.28 -9.91
CA LEU A 8 10.87 8.53 -9.08
C LEU A 8 10.17 7.39 -8.35
N MET A 9 9.02 7.65 -7.71
CA MET A 9 8.24 6.60 -7.05
C MET A 9 7.78 5.50 -8.01
N ALA A 10 7.22 5.89 -9.15
CA ALA A 10 6.82 4.93 -10.18
C ALA A 10 8.03 4.12 -10.69
N GLY A 11 9.17 4.77 -10.90
CA GLY A 11 10.41 4.14 -11.32
C GLY A 11 10.96 3.16 -10.29
N VAL A 12 10.98 3.53 -9.02
CA VAL A 12 11.44 2.63 -7.94
C VAL A 12 10.50 1.44 -7.78
N LEU A 13 9.18 1.66 -7.79
CA LEU A 13 8.22 0.56 -7.78
C LEU A 13 8.46 -0.38 -8.97
N LEU A 14 8.67 0.18 -10.16
CA LEU A 14 8.93 -0.60 -11.37
C LEU A 14 10.25 -1.38 -11.25
N ILE A 15 11.34 -0.79 -10.75
CA ILE A 15 12.65 -1.44 -10.57
C ILE A 15 12.54 -2.62 -9.61
N PHE A 16 11.89 -2.46 -8.46
CA PHE A 16 11.69 -3.56 -7.51
C PHE A 16 10.89 -4.72 -8.11
N TYR A 17 9.92 -4.41 -8.97
CA TYR A 17 9.17 -5.41 -9.70
C TYR A 17 9.98 -6.03 -10.85
N LEU A 18 10.87 -5.26 -11.51
CA LEU A 18 11.76 -5.74 -12.58
C LEU A 18 12.84 -6.70 -12.04
N ASP A 19 13.49 -6.35 -10.95
CA ASP A 19 14.55 -7.16 -10.36
C ASP A 19 14.04 -8.57 -10.00
N GLY A 20 12.79 -8.65 -9.61
CA GLY A 20 12.11 -9.89 -9.32
C GLY A 20 11.98 -10.86 -10.50
N PHE A 21 11.94 -10.38 -11.72
CA PHE A 21 11.63 -11.16 -12.92
C PHE A 21 12.85 -11.47 -13.80
N VAL A 22 13.87 -10.60 -13.79
CA VAL A 22 14.99 -10.66 -14.76
C VAL A 22 15.98 -11.79 -14.45
N LEU A 23 16.09 -12.23 -13.22
CA LEU A 23 17.11 -13.20 -12.78
C LEU A 23 16.78 -14.68 -13.07
N GLY A 24 16.13 -15.01 -14.17
CA GLY A 24 15.91 -16.41 -14.55
C GLY A 24 14.74 -16.70 -15.49
N ALA A 25 14.20 -15.70 -16.15
CA ALA A 25 12.95 -15.86 -16.90
C ALA A 25 13.18 -16.20 -18.38
N ALA A 26 12.41 -17.15 -18.88
CA ALA A 26 12.19 -17.36 -20.29
C ALA A 26 11.58 -16.10 -20.95
N LEU A 27 11.73 -15.96 -22.28
CA LEU A 27 11.28 -14.79 -23.05
C LEU A 27 9.82 -14.38 -22.79
N LEU A 28 8.92 -15.35 -22.60
CA LEU A 28 7.50 -15.10 -22.41
C LEU A 28 7.17 -14.33 -21.11
N PRO A 29 7.71 -14.71 -19.93
CA PRO A 29 7.58 -13.89 -18.72
C PRO A 29 8.15 -12.49 -18.86
N LEU A 30 9.27 -12.33 -19.57
CA LEU A 30 9.87 -11.02 -19.82
C LEU A 30 8.96 -10.10 -20.66
N LEU A 31 8.34 -10.63 -21.72
CA LEU A 31 7.37 -9.89 -22.53
C LEU A 31 6.10 -9.54 -21.75
N ALA A 32 5.56 -10.48 -20.97
CA ALA A 32 4.40 -10.22 -20.12
C ALA A 32 4.70 -9.12 -19.09
N PHE A 33 5.91 -9.11 -18.56
CA PHE A 33 6.37 -8.12 -17.60
C PHE A 33 6.58 -6.74 -18.25
N ALA A 34 7.19 -6.69 -19.43
CA ALA A 34 7.34 -5.44 -20.19
C ALA A 34 5.97 -4.85 -20.54
N LEU A 35 5.01 -5.68 -20.94
CA LEU A 35 3.63 -5.25 -21.19
C LEU A 35 2.99 -4.69 -19.91
N LEU A 36 3.14 -5.37 -18.77
CA LEU A 36 2.64 -4.88 -17.48
C LEU A 36 3.26 -3.53 -17.13
N GLY A 37 4.57 -3.37 -17.28
CA GLY A 37 5.27 -2.12 -17.04
C GLY A 37 4.73 -0.98 -17.92
N LEU A 38 4.45 -1.25 -19.18
CA LEU A 38 3.82 -0.28 -20.08
C LEU A 38 2.40 0.09 -19.64
N LEU A 39 1.60 -0.87 -19.18
CA LEU A 39 0.25 -0.61 -18.67
C LEU A 39 0.27 0.23 -17.39
N VAL A 40 1.18 -0.09 -16.47
CA VAL A 40 1.38 0.71 -15.23
C VAL A 40 1.83 2.12 -15.58
N LEU A 41 2.79 2.27 -16.50
CA LEU A 41 3.26 3.57 -16.95
C LEU A 41 2.14 4.37 -17.62
N ALA A 42 1.34 3.75 -18.50
CA ALA A 42 0.19 4.39 -19.11
C ALA A 42 -0.82 4.84 -18.05
N GLY A 43 -1.17 3.99 -17.09
CA GLY A 43 -2.04 4.32 -15.98
C GLY A 43 -1.50 5.50 -15.18
N PHE A 44 -0.22 5.48 -14.85
CA PHE A 44 0.45 6.56 -14.15
C PHE A 44 0.42 7.88 -14.93
N LEU A 45 0.75 7.88 -16.22
CA LEU A 45 0.75 9.08 -17.05
C LEU A 45 -0.65 9.68 -17.24
N HIS A 46 -1.68 8.84 -17.32
CA HIS A 46 -3.05 9.28 -17.56
C HIS A 46 -3.82 9.63 -16.28
N HIS A 47 -3.56 8.95 -15.18
CA HIS A 47 -4.34 9.04 -13.94
C HIS A 47 -3.52 9.48 -12.72
N GLY A 48 -2.21 9.67 -12.83
CA GLY A 48 -1.32 9.94 -11.71
C GLY A 48 -1.49 11.31 -11.04
N ASP A 49 -2.34 12.20 -11.56
CA ASP A 49 -2.50 13.59 -11.08
C ASP A 49 -1.18 14.23 -10.69
N HIS A 50 -0.54 14.86 -11.65
CA HIS A 50 0.79 15.48 -11.44
C HIS A 50 0.63 16.90 -10.88
N GLY A 51 0.00 17.03 -9.72
CA GLY A 51 -0.17 18.29 -9.01
C GLY A 51 1.14 18.91 -8.48
N PRO A 52 1.12 20.14 -7.96
CA PRO A 52 2.29 20.76 -7.31
C PRO A 52 2.77 19.93 -6.12
N ILE A 53 4.08 19.98 -5.85
CA ILE A 53 4.61 19.42 -4.60
C ILE A 53 3.81 20.03 -3.46
N GLY A 54 3.32 19.20 -2.54
CA GLY A 54 2.60 19.64 -1.37
C GLY A 54 3.48 20.44 -0.42
N ASP A 55 2.86 21.17 0.47
CA ASP A 55 3.57 21.96 1.46
C ASP A 55 4.28 21.04 2.47
N LEU A 56 5.52 21.40 2.79
CA LEU A 56 6.30 20.78 3.85
C LEU A 56 5.69 21.15 5.20
N HIS A 57 4.92 20.24 5.77
CA HIS A 57 4.35 20.41 7.09
C HIS A 57 4.84 19.32 8.04
N PRO A 58 5.31 19.64 9.26
CA PRO A 58 5.86 18.64 10.20
C PRO A 58 4.78 17.67 10.71
N ARG A 59 3.52 18.05 10.68
CA ARG A 59 2.42 17.29 11.25
C ARG A 59 2.22 15.90 10.64
N PRO A 60 2.12 15.69 9.31
CA PRO A 60 2.02 14.36 8.72
C PRO A 60 3.23 13.49 9.07
N VAL A 61 4.43 14.08 9.18
CA VAL A 61 5.67 13.39 9.55
C VAL A 61 5.57 12.83 10.97
N LEU A 62 5.16 13.67 11.93
CA LEU A 62 5.00 13.27 13.33
C LEU A 62 3.91 12.23 13.50
N ILE A 63 2.74 12.43 12.86
CA ILE A 63 1.62 11.49 12.95
C ILE A 63 2.00 10.13 12.32
N ALA A 64 2.71 10.12 11.21
CA ALA A 64 3.17 8.87 10.60
C ALA A 64 4.24 8.17 11.48
N ALA A 65 5.18 8.91 12.06
CA ALA A 65 6.13 8.34 13.04
C ALA A 65 5.40 7.73 14.24
N MET A 66 4.33 8.38 14.74
CA MET A 66 3.47 7.82 15.80
C MET A 66 2.77 6.53 15.36
N GLY A 67 2.29 6.46 14.11
CA GLY A 67 1.70 5.23 13.55
C GLY A 67 2.70 4.07 13.51
N ALA A 68 3.93 4.31 13.05
CA ALA A 68 5.00 3.33 13.06
C ALA A 68 5.37 2.88 14.48
N LEU A 69 5.50 3.82 15.41
CA LEU A 69 5.77 3.53 16.82
C LEU A 69 4.65 2.68 17.45
N ALA A 70 3.38 3.00 17.17
CA ALA A 70 2.25 2.26 17.71
C ALA A 70 2.24 0.80 17.24
N VAL A 71 2.51 0.55 15.95
CA VAL A 71 2.62 -0.83 15.43
C VAL A 71 3.81 -1.55 16.05
N LEU A 72 4.98 -0.91 16.15
CA LEU A 72 6.15 -1.50 16.81
C LEU A 72 5.87 -1.85 18.29
N ALA A 73 5.19 -0.97 19.03
CA ALA A 73 4.83 -1.21 20.42
C ALA A 73 3.85 -2.39 20.55
N LEU A 74 2.86 -2.49 19.68
CA LEU A 74 1.89 -3.59 19.68
C LEU A 74 2.53 -4.93 19.28
N THR A 75 3.38 -4.92 18.26
CA THR A 75 3.99 -6.16 17.75
C THR A 75 5.09 -6.67 18.68
N ARG A 76 5.99 -5.82 19.15
CA ARG A 76 7.13 -6.22 19.99
C ARG A 76 6.80 -6.25 21.48
N GLY A 77 5.95 -5.33 21.95
CA GLY A 77 5.58 -5.24 23.38
C GLY A 77 4.41 -6.14 23.75
N ALA A 78 3.35 -6.17 22.93
CA ALA A 78 2.14 -6.94 23.21
C ALA A 78 2.02 -8.23 22.37
N HIS A 79 3.01 -8.55 21.54
CA HIS A 79 3.04 -9.74 20.66
C HIS A 79 1.80 -9.88 19.75
N VAL A 80 1.19 -8.76 19.38
CA VAL A 80 0.06 -8.71 18.46
C VAL A 80 0.57 -8.96 17.04
N SER A 81 -0.21 -9.68 16.21
CA SER A 81 0.16 -9.89 14.81
C SER A 81 0.28 -8.55 14.08
N VAL A 82 1.24 -8.46 13.16
CA VAL A 82 1.57 -7.20 12.46
C VAL A 82 0.38 -6.62 11.69
N VAL A 83 -0.45 -7.47 11.08
CA VAL A 83 -1.64 -7.05 10.33
C VAL A 83 -2.72 -6.53 11.28
N LEU A 84 -2.93 -7.24 12.40
CA LEU A 84 -3.90 -6.84 13.43
C LEU A 84 -3.48 -5.49 14.06
N ALA A 85 -2.19 -5.32 14.35
CA ALA A 85 -1.66 -4.08 14.91
C ALA A 85 -1.88 -2.88 13.95
N ALA A 86 -1.54 -3.06 12.67
CA ALA A 86 -1.72 -2.00 11.66
C ALA A 86 -3.21 -1.66 11.47
N ALA A 87 -4.08 -2.66 11.38
CA ALA A 87 -5.52 -2.46 11.24
C ALA A 87 -6.11 -1.77 12.47
N LEU A 88 -5.69 -2.15 13.68
CA LEU A 88 -6.12 -1.50 14.93
C LEU A 88 -5.71 -0.02 14.97
N VAL A 89 -4.47 0.30 14.62
CA VAL A 89 -3.97 1.68 14.55
C VAL A 89 -4.77 2.49 13.52
N GLY A 90 -5.08 1.90 12.35
CA GLY A 90 -5.93 2.52 11.34
C GLY A 90 -7.35 2.80 11.85
N CYS A 91 -7.97 1.84 12.53
CA CYS A 91 -9.30 2.00 13.15
C CYS A 91 -9.29 3.13 14.19
N ILE A 92 -8.32 3.13 15.11
CA ILE A 92 -8.20 4.17 16.15
C ILE A 92 -8.02 5.55 15.49
N GLY A 93 -7.11 5.68 14.52
CA GLY A 93 -6.86 6.93 13.83
C GLY A 93 -8.11 7.48 13.14
N ALA A 94 -8.84 6.63 12.43
CA ALA A 94 -10.05 7.03 11.73
C ALA A 94 -11.19 7.38 12.70
N LEU A 95 -11.33 6.66 13.81
CA LEU A 95 -12.32 6.96 14.83
C LEU A 95 -12.01 8.29 15.55
N VAL A 96 -10.75 8.53 15.91
CA VAL A 96 -10.33 9.80 16.55
C VAL A 96 -10.59 10.97 15.61
N GLU A 97 -10.23 10.85 14.31
CA GLU A 97 -10.52 11.88 13.32
C GLU A 97 -12.03 12.14 13.20
N ARG A 98 -12.84 11.09 13.14
CA ARG A 98 -14.30 11.21 13.05
C ARG A 98 -14.93 11.84 14.31
N LEU A 99 -14.48 11.45 15.49
CA LEU A 99 -14.95 12.00 16.78
C LEU A 99 -14.53 13.46 16.96
N SER A 100 -13.35 13.84 16.48
CA SER A 100 -12.89 15.23 16.48
C SER A 100 -13.61 16.10 15.44
N ARG A 101 -14.55 15.54 14.66
CA ARG A 101 -15.29 16.20 13.59
C ARG A 101 -14.38 16.90 12.59
N GLY A 102 -13.22 16.35 12.34
CA GLY A 102 -12.22 16.91 11.43
C GLY A 102 -11.69 18.28 11.87
N THR A 103 -11.72 18.58 13.17
CA THR A 103 -11.20 19.82 13.73
C THR A 103 -9.96 19.56 14.59
N GLY A 104 -9.21 20.60 14.93
CA GLY A 104 -8.08 20.51 15.84
C GLY A 104 -6.87 19.75 15.24
N PRO A 105 -6.02 19.19 16.14
CA PRO A 105 -4.77 18.53 15.73
C PRO A 105 -4.95 17.22 14.96
N TRP A 106 -6.14 16.62 14.94
CA TRP A 106 -6.44 15.35 14.26
C TRP A 106 -7.17 15.52 12.92
N ARG A 107 -7.41 16.75 12.49
CA ARG A 107 -7.94 16.97 11.13
C ARG A 107 -7.02 16.33 10.10
N ASP A 108 -7.53 15.46 9.24
CA ASP A 108 -6.77 14.73 8.21
C ASP A 108 -5.63 13.86 8.80
N GLY A 109 -5.74 13.44 10.07
CA GLY A 109 -4.69 12.68 10.79
C GLY A 109 -4.72 11.18 10.54
N ALA A 110 -5.88 10.61 10.17
CA ALA A 110 -6.03 9.17 9.98
C ALA A 110 -5.14 8.62 8.85
N ALA A 111 -5.05 9.31 7.73
CA ALA A 111 -4.25 8.87 6.60
C ALA A 111 -2.74 8.86 6.90
N PRO A 112 -2.11 9.91 7.47
CA PRO A 112 -0.71 9.85 7.89
C PRO A 112 -0.45 8.79 8.96
N LEU A 113 -1.35 8.63 9.95
CA LEU A 113 -1.21 7.61 10.99
C LEU A 113 -1.19 6.20 10.40
N TYR A 114 -2.12 5.93 9.49
CA TYR A 114 -2.23 4.63 8.83
C TYR A 114 -1.06 4.38 7.87
N CYS A 115 -0.59 5.41 7.16
CA CYS A 115 0.63 5.34 6.36
C CYS A 115 1.83 4.95 7.22
N GLY A 116 2.02 5.59 8.37
CA GLY A 116 3.08 5.24 9.32
C GLY A 116 2.92 3.85 9.90
N ALA A 117 1.68 3.42 10.18
CA ALA A 117 1.40 2.06 10.64
C ALA A 117 1.92 1.01 9.64
N PHE A 118 1.79 1.26 8.32
CA PHE A 118 2.36 0.36 7.30
C PHE A 118 3.89 0.34 7.32
N ALA A 119 4.56 1.47 7.54
CA ALA A 119 6.00 1.47 7.74
C ALA A 119 6.40 0.67 8.98
N GLY A 120 5.61 0.76 10.06
CA GLY A 120 5.78 -0.02 11.28
C GLY A 120 5.63 -1.54 11.12
N MET A 121 5.03 -2.01 10.02
CA MET A 121 4.95 -3.44 9.68
C MET A 121 6.30 -4.03 9.23
N THR A 122 7.35 -3.22 9.12
CA THR A 122 8.67 -3.69 8.69
C THR A 122 9.22 -4.74 9.65
N SER A 123 9.60 -5.90 9.11
CA SER A 123 10.16 -7.02 9.84
C SER A 123 11.57 -6.73 10.33
N ASP A 124 11.93 -7.27 11.50
CA ASP A 124 13.32 -7.28 12.02
C ASP A 124 14.28 -8.04 11.10
N LEU A 125 13.73 -8.97 10.29
CA LEU A 125 14.49 -9.68 9.26
C LEU A 125 14.90 -8.79 8.09
N VAL A 126 14.23 -7.64 7.90
CA VAL A 126 14.58 -6.64 6.88
C VAL A 126 15.45 -5.55 7.49
N VAL A 127 15.04 -4.98 8.63
CA VAL A 127 15.77 -3.91 9.33
C VAL A 127 15.78 -4.20 10.82
N ARG A 128 16.96 -4.47 11.37
CA ARG A 128 17.12 -4.93 12.77
C ARG A 128 16.72 -3.90 13.82
N SER A 129 16.98 -2.63 13.55
CA SER A 129 16.78 -1.57 14.56
C SER A 129 15.41 -0.90 14.43
N PRO A 130 14.63 -0.76 15.53
CA PRO A 130 13.40 -0.01 15.57
C PRO A 130 13.56 1.45 15.13
N THR A 131 14.71 2.05 15.38
CA THR A 131 14.98 3.46 15.02
C THR A 131 14.92 3.69 13.51
N TRP A 132 15.40 2.74 12.70
CA TRP A 132 15.28 2.82 11.26
C TRP A 132 13.85 2.64 10.76
N VAL A 133 13.06 1.81 11.43
CA VAL A 133 11.61 1.66 11.12
C VAL A 133 10.86 2.95 11.44
N LEU A 134 11.17 3.59 12.58
CA LEU A 134 10.60 4.89 12.92
C LEU A 134 11.02 5.99 11.93
N ALA A 135 12.29 6.01 11.52
CA ALA A 135 12.76 6.92 10.47
C ALA A 135 12.03 6.67 9.14
N GLY A 136 11.76 5.40 8.79
CA GLY A 136 10.95 5.01 7.64
C GLY A 136 9.52 5.54 7.73
N GLY A 137 8.90 5.44 8.91
CA GLY A 137 7.58 6.01 9.16
C GLY A 137 7.56 7.54 9.05
N ALA A 138 8.55 8.23 9.61
CA ALA A 138 8.69 9.69 9.49
C ALA A 138 8.88 10.10 8.01
N LEU A 139 9.75 9.40 7.29
CA LEU A 139 9.98 9.66 5.86
C LEU A 139 8.75 9.35 5.01
N ALA A 140 7.98 8.30 5.36
CA ALA A 140 6.70 8.00 4.72
C ALA A 140 5.70 9.16 4.89
N GLY A 141 5.61 9.74 6.08
CA GLY A 141 4.79 10.93 6.34
C GLY A 141 5.25 12.17 5.56
N LEU A 142 6.56 12.36 5.42
CA LEU A 142 7.14 13.42 4.59
C LEU A 142 6.76 13.22 3.11
N LEU A 143 6.95 12.02 2.58
CA LEU A 143 6.59 11.69 1.20
C LEU A 143 5.09 11.86 0.96
N LEU A 144 4.25 11.45 1.93
CA LEU A 144 2.80 11.63 1.85
C LEU A 144 2.42 13.13 1.77
N ALA A 145 3.07 13.99 2.53
CA ALA A 145 2.87 15.44 2.48
C ALA A 145 3.30 16.02 1.12
N LEU A 146 4.49 15.69 0.65
CA LEU A 146 5.02 16.14 -0.64
C LEU A 146 4.16 15.67 -1.82
N LEU A 147 3.58 14.47 -1.73
CA LEU A 147 2.72 13.86 -2.75
C LEU A 147 1.23 14.12 -2.51
N SER A 148 0.86 15.05 -1.60
CA SER A 148 -0.55 15.34 -1.29
C SER A 148 -1.38 15.64 -2.54
N ASN A 149 -0.79 16.33 -3.52
CA ASN A 149 -1.40 16.72 -4.79
C ASN A 149 -1.17 15.73 -5.94
N SER A 150 -0.49 14.59 -5.69
CA SER A 150 -0.26 13.54 -6.67
C SER A 150 -1.00 12.28 -6.25
N TRP A 151 -1.43 11.47 -7.21
CA TRP A 151 -2.13 10.19 -6.98
C TRP A 151 -3.39 10.32 -6.12
N ARG A 152 -4.12 11.41 -6.27
CA ARG A 152 -5.38 11.61 -5.54
C ARG A 152 -6.39 10.54 -5.96
N GLY A 153 -7.03 9.90 -4.99
CA GLY A 153 -8.02 8.88 -5.25
C GLY A 153 -7.47 7.57 -5.85
N ILE A 154 -6.15 7.38 -5.87
CA ILE A 154 -5.53 6.12 -6.29
C ILE A 154 -5.36 5.21 -5.07
N GLY A 155 -5.92 4.01 -5.17
CA GLY A 155 -5.75 2.98 -4.15
C GLY A 155 -4.28 2.56 -3.99
N GLY A 156 -3.87 2.26 -2.75
CA GLY A 156 -2.49 1.87 -2.45
C GLY A 156 -1.51 3.03 -2.24
N LYS A 157 -1.90 4.30 -2.42
CA LYS A 157 -1.03 5.46 -2.23
C LYS A 157 -0.35 5.49 -0.86
N LEU A 158 -1.10 5.27 0.22
CA LEU A 158 -0.58 5.31 1.58
C LEU A 158 0.51 4.25 1.81
N GLY A 159 0.26 3.02 1.35
CA GLY A 159 1.26 1.96 1.45
C GLY A 159 2.45 2.17 0.54
N SER A 160 2.26 2.72 -0.68
CA SER A 160 3.39 3.06 -1.57
C SER A 160 4.31 4.12 -0.97
N THR A 161 3.76 5.13 -0.29
CA THR A 161 4.58 6.14 0.41
C THR A 161 5.29 5.54 1.62
N ALA A 162 4.65 4.62 2.35
CA ALA A 162 5.26 3.86 3.43
C ALA A 162 6.42 2.98 2.91
N PHE A 163 6.17 2.22 1.84
CA PHE A 163 7.17 1.38 1.18
C PHE A 163 8.41 2.19 0.76
N MET A 164 8.22 3.33 0.11
CA MET A 164 9.32 4.22 -0.27
C MET A 164 10.09 4.75 0.93
N GLY A 165 9.39 5.16 1.98
CA GLY A 165 10.02 5.60 3.23
C GLY A 165 10.91 4.50 3.84
N VAL A 166 10.39 3.27 3.89
CA VAL A 166 11.11 2.10 4.43
C VAL A 166 12.29 1.71 3.53
N VAL A 167 12.11 1.69 2.21
CA VAL A 167 13.19 1.37 1.25
C VAL A 167 14.33 2.38 1.36
N LEU A 168 14.04 3.67 1.35
CA LEU A 168 15.07 4.70 1.46
C LEU A 168 15.82 4.64 2.80
N THR A 169 15.10 4.43 3.90
CA THR A 169 15.75 4.24 5.22
C THR A 169 16.47 2.90 5.32
N GLY A 170 15.97 1.86 4.66
CA GLY A 170 16.63 0.56 4.55
C GLY A 170 17.96 0.63 3.80
N LEU A 171 18.03 1.39 2.71
CA LEU A 171 19.27 1.64 1.99
C LEU A 171 20.30 2.35 2.88
N LEU A 172 19.87 3.35 3.65
CA LEU A 172 20.74 4.01 4.63
C LEU A 172 21.16 3.04 5.74
N ALA A 173 20.21 2.26 6.30
CA ALA A 173 20.51 1.25 7.31
C ALA A 173 21.53 0.22 6.81
N GLY A 174 21.46 -0.15 5.52
CA GLY A 174 22.44 -1.02 4.88
C GLY A 174 23.86 -0.47 4.89
N ALA A 175 24.01 0.83 4.62
CA ALA A 175 25.30 1.50 4.70
C ALA A 175 25.91 1.48 6.12
N PHE A 176 25.08 1.33 7.15
CA PHE A 176 25.49 1.21 8.57
C PHE A 176 25.45 -0.23 9.10
N GLY A 177 25.32 -1.24 8.23
CA GLY A 177 25.30 -2.65 8.62
C GLY A 177 24.07 -3.08 9.44
N ALA A 178 22.97 -2.33 9.37
CA ALA A 178 21.76 -2.55 10.17
C ALA A 178 20.68 -3.36 9.44
N LEU A 179 21.00 -3.95 8.27
CA LEU A 179 20.07 -4.86 7.57
C LEU A 179 19.94 -6.19 8.30
N GLY A 180 18.78 -6.80 8.18
CA GLY A 180 18.48 -8.14 8.65
C GLY A 180 18.95 -9.24 7.69
N SER A 181 18.55 -10.48 7.97
CA SER A 181 18.90 -11.66 7.17
C SER A 181 17.93 -11.92 6.00
N GLY A 182 16.95 -11.05 5.77
CA GLY A 182 15.87 -11.25 4.82
C GLY A 182 14.63 -11.88 5.44
N ALA A 183 13.47 -11.69 4.81
CA ALA A 183 12.20 -12.24 5.31
C ALA A 183 12.06 -13.74 5.06
N HIS A 184 11.32 -14.42 5.93
CA HIS A 184 10.91 -15.79 5.69
C HIS A 184 9.78 -15.84 4.67
N LEU A 185 9.94 -16.72 3.68
CA LEU A 185 8.95 -16.92 2.64
C LEU A 185 7.87 -17.87 3.15
N HIS A 186 6.61 -17.47 3.01
CA HIS A 186 5.47 -18.37 3.23
C HIS A 186 5.09 -19.03 1.91
N ALA A 187 5.21 -20.36 1.86
CA ALA A 187 4.78 -21.13 0.69
C ALA A 187 3.28 -21.47 0.84
N PHE A 188 2.42 -20.78 0.09
CA PHE A 188 0.99 -21.07 0.11
C PHE A 188 0.66 -22.46 -0.44
N SER A 189 -0.11 -23.25 0.31
CA SER A 189 -0.75 -24.48 -0.15
C SER A 189 -1.79 -24.18 -1.25
N ALA A 190 -2.23 -25.18 -1.98
CA ALA A 190 -3.26 -25.02 -3.01
C ALA A 190 -4.56 -24.43 -2.44
N GLN A 191 -4.97 -24.85 -1.25
CA GLN A 191 -6.15 -24.33 -0.58
C GLN A 191 -5.98 -22.86 -0.17
N GLU A 192 -4.83 -22.49 0.40
CA GLU A 192 -4.53 -21.11 0.75
C GLU A 192 -4.50 -20.19 -0.46
N ARG A 193 -4.00 -20.64 -1.62
CA ARG A 193 -4.04 -19.87 -2.88
C ARG A 193 -5.46 -19.54 -3.32
N VAL A 194 -6.40 -20.48 -3.18
CA VAL A 194 -7.83 -20.24 -3.49
C VAL A 194 -8.40 -19.18 -2.55
N VAL A 195 -8.15 -19.29 -1.24
CA VAL A 195 -8.59 -18.30 -0.24
C VAL A 195 -7.95 -16.95 -0.50
N LEU A 196 -6.66 -16.92 -0.84
CA LEU A 196 -5.93 -15.70 -1.20
C LEU A 196 -6.62 -14.96 -2.35
N ILE A 197 -6.91 -15.66 -3.46
CA ILE A 197 -7.60 -15.05 -4.60
C ILE A 197 -9.00 -14.57 -4.21
N ALA A 198 -9.75 -15.34 -3.41
CA ALA A 198 -11.05 -14.93 -2.92
C ALA A 198 -10.95 -13.65 -2.06
N PHE A 199 -9.97 -13.55 -1.17
CA PHE A 199 -9.74 -12.36 -0.36
C PHE A 199 -9.33 -11.16 -1.21
N ALA A 200 -8.45 -11.37 -2.20
CA ALA A 200 -8.01 -10.34 -3.12
C ALA A 200 -9.16 -9.78 -3.99
N LEU A 201 -10.17 -10.60 -4.30
CA LEU A 201 -11.38 -10.18 -5.03
C LEU A 201 -12.41 -9.49 -4.13
N LEU A 202 -12.63 -10.01 -2.93
CA LEU A 202 -13.69 -9.52 -2.04
C LEU A 202 -13.31 -8.25 -1.29
N SER A 203 -12.06 -8.16 -0.81
CA SER A 203 -11.62 -7.04 0.03
C SER A 203 -11.72 -5.67 -0.67
N PRO A 204 -11.38 -5.49 -1.98
CA PRO A 204 -11.58 -4.23 -2.66
C PRO A 204 -13.05 -3.79 -2.72
N VAL A 205 -13.93 -4.73 -3.00
CA VAL A 205 -15.37 -4.46 -3.14
C VAL A 205 -15.96 -4.06 -1.78
N ILE A 206 -15.66 -4.81 -0.73
CA ILE A 206 -16.15 -4.53 0.63
C ILE A 206 -15.62 -3.18 1.10
N THR A 207 -14.33 -2.92 0.95
CA THR A 207 -13.72 -1.64 1.33
C THR A 207 -14.35 -0.48 0.56
N HIS A 208 -14.57 -0.62 -0.74
CA HIS A 208 -15.16 0.44 -1.56
C HIS A 208 -16.60 0.75 -1.12
N VAL A 209 -17.41 -0.27 -0.86
CA VAL A 209 -18.77 -0.11 -0.33
C VAL A 209 -18.76 0.58 1.02
N LEU A 210 -17.93 0.13 1.96
CA LEU A 210 -17.83 0.74 3.29
C LEU A 210 -17.34 2.18 3.22
N SER A 211 -16.33 2.45 2.39
CA SER A 211 -15.71 3.77 2.29
C SER A 211 -16.61 4.82 1.67
N PHE A 212 -17.28 4.49 0.55
CA PHE A 212 -17.95 5.48 -0.29
C PHE A 212 -19.49 5.36 -0.29
N ARG A 213 -20.05 4.16 -0.06
CA ARG A 213 -21.50 3.98 -0.02
C ARG A 213 -22.06 4.09 1.40
N TRP A 214 -21.30 3.65 2.41
CA TRP A 214 -21.65 3.79 3.83
C TRP A 214 -20.95 4.97 4.51
N ASP A 215 -20.19 5.75 3.76
CA ASP A 215 -19.51 6.98 4.22
C ASP A 215 -18.64 6.78 5.47
N LEU A 216 -17.99 5.61 5.60
CA LEU A 216 -17.03 5.38 6.68
C LEU A 216 -15.68 6.08 6.44
N GLY A 217 -15.44 6.57 5.21
CA GLY A 217 -14.14 7.08 4.78
C GLY A 217 -13.14 5.97 4.48
N VAL A 218 -12.13 6.29 3.68
CA VAL A 218 -11.22 5.28 3.10
C VAL A 218 -10.39 4.53 4.14
N VAL A 219 -9.96 5.20 5.21
CA VAL A 219 -9.13 4.57 6.25
C VAL A 219 -9.96 3.59 7.07
N LEU A 220 -11.14 4.00 7.60
CA LEU A 220 -11.97 3.11 8.40
C LEU A 220 -12.57 1.98 7.56
N GLY A 221 -13.00 2.29 6.32
CA GLY A 221 -13.53 1.30 5.38
C GLY A 221 -12.54 0.20 5.02
N SER A 222 -11.23 0.48 5.07
CA SER A 222 -10.16 -0.50 4.90
C SER A 222 -9.76 -1.17 6.22
N ALA A 223 -9.53 -0.38 7.26
CA ALA A 223 -8.98 -0.87 8.53
C ALA A 223 -9.96 -1.76 9.29
N LEU A 224 -11.25 -1.42 9.32
CA LEU A 224 -12.25 -2.16 10.09
C LEU A 224 -12.44 -3.61 9.61
N PRO A 225 -12.72 -3.88 8.33
CA PRO A 225 -12.81 -5.27 7.86
C PRO A 225 -11.47 -6.00 7.95
N SER A 226 -10.35 -5.31 7.77
CA SER A 226 -9.02 -5.90 7.91
C SER A 226 -8.73 -6.30 9.37
N PHE A 227 -9.20 -5.52 10.33
CA PHE A 227 -9.13 -5.84 11.75
C PHE A 227 -9.91 -7.12 12.06
N VAL A 228 -11.15 -7.23 11.56
CA VAL A 228 -11.99 -8.42 11.76
C VAL A 228 -11.34 -9.67 11.15
N VAL A 229 -10.84 -9.57 9.91
CA VAL A 229 -10.17 -10.69 9.25
C VAL A 229 -8.87 -11.08 9.94
N ALA A 230 -8.09 -10.12 10.44
CA ALA A 230 -6.85 -10.40 11.17
C ALA A 230 -7.05 -11.09 12.54
N LEU A 231 -8.28 -11.04 13.10
CA LEU A 231 -8.63 -11.82 14.30
C LEU A 231 -8.87 -13.31 14.02
N ILE A 232 -9.27 -13.67 12.80
CA ILE A 232 -9.76 -15.02 12.51
C ILE A 232 -8.91 -15.76 11.45
N ALA A 233 -8.18 -15.04 10.61
CA ALA A 233 -7.38 -15.63 9.53
C ALA A 233 -5.88 -15.68 9.89
N PRO A 234 -5.13 -16.67 9.36
CA PRO A 234 -3.67 -16.68 9.44
C PRO A 234 -3.06 -15.40 8.88
N VAL A 235 -1.95 -14.94 9.48
CA VAL A 235 -1.30 -13.65 9.14
C VAL A 235 -1.05 -13.48 7.64
N PRO A 236 -0.54 -14.46 6.87
CA PRO A 236 -0.33 -14.27 5.44
C PRO A 236 -1.62 -13.99 4.67
N LEU A 237 -2.72 -14.67 4.99
CA LEU A 237 -4.02 -14.46 4.36
C LEU A 237 -4.66 -13.14 4.79
N ALA A 238 -4.52 -12.76 6.07
CA ALA A 238 -4.97 -11.47 6.59
C ALA A 238 -4.20 -10.30 5.92
N ALA A 239 -2.92 -10.49 5.62
CA ALA A 239 -2.11 -9.52 4.87
C ALA A 239 -2.65 -9.31 3.45
N VAL A 240 -3.02 -10.39 2.76
CA VAL A 240 -3.64 -10.28 1.43
C VAL A 240 -4.99 -9.55 1.49
N TRP A 241 -5.82 -9.81 2.50
CA TRP A 241 -7.05 -9.05 2.70
C TRP A 241 -6.74 -7.55 2.89
N LEU A 242 -5.80 -7.22 3.78
CA LEU A 242 -5.39 -5.84 4.03
C LEU A 242 -4.88 -5.17 2.75
N GLY A 243 -4.00 -5.83 1.99
CA GLY A 243 -3.47 -5.28 0.74
C GLY A 243 -4.54 -5.09 -0.33
N GLY A 244 -5.45 -6.06 -0.50
CA GLY A 244 -6.58 -5.94 -1.42
C GLY A 244 -7.55 -4.81 -1.00
N SER A 245 -7.70 -4.55 0.30
CA SER A 245 -8.51 -3.42 0.80
C SER A 245 -7.97 -2.08 0.30
N PHE A 246 -6.65 -1.94 0.08
CA PHE A 246 -6.06 -0.71 -0.46
C PHE A 246 -6.49 -0.45 -1.90
N VAL A 247 -6.69 -1.49 -2.70
CA VAL A 247 -7.31 -1.36 -4.03
C VAL A 247 -8.69 -0.72 -3.91
N GLY A 248 -9.48 -1.14 -2.93
CA GLY A 248 -10.84 -0.62 -2.66
C GLY A 248 -10.88 0.85 -2.22
N MET A 249 -9.77 1.41 -1.77
CA MET A 249 -9.64 2.85 -1.50
C MET A 249 -9.63 3.71 -2.77
N THR A 250 -9.64 3.11 -3.97
CA THR A 250 -9.70 3.86 -5.23
C THR A 250 -11.01 4.63 -5.30
N ALA A 251 -10.90 5.95 -5.51
CA ALA A 251 -12.03 6.85 -5.51
C ALA A 251 -12.98 6.58 -6.69
N PRO A 252 -14.30 6.81 -6.52
CA PRO A 252 -15.30 6.50 -7.56
C PRO A 252 -15.06 7.25 -8.88
N ASP A 253 -14.54 8.47 -8.84
CA ASP A 253 -14.21 9.29 -10.02
C ASP A 253 -13.05 8.72 -10.85
N ARG A 254 -12.23 7.82 -10.28
CA ARG A 254 -11.17 7.09 -10.98
C ARG A 254 -11.69 5.81 -11.62
N LEU A 255 -12.83 5.32 -11.18
CA LEU A 255 -13.48 4.11 -11.69
C LEU A 255 -14.47 4.50 -12.79
N SER A 256 -14.80 3.57 -13.68
CA SER A 256 -15.86 3.80 -14.66
C SER A 256 -17.25 3.82 -13.99
N ARG A 257 -18.29 4.15 -14.78
CA ARG A 257 -19.69 4.06 -14.35
C ARG A 257 -20.03 2.76 -13.61
N TYR A 258 -19.34 1.68 -13.95
CA TYR A 258 -19.45 0.38 -13.29
C TYR A 258 -18.17 0.10 -12.49
N PRO A 259 -18.09 0.47 -11.19
CA PRO A 259 -16.87 0.36 -10.40
C PRO A 259 -16.45 -1.09 -10.13
N TYR A 260 -17.40 -1.98 -9.91
CA TYR A 260 -17.13 -3.35 -9.44
C TYR A 260 -16.28 -4.20 -10.39
N PRO A 261 -16.54 -4.25 -11.72
CA PRO A 261 -15.67 -4.98 -12.64
C PRO A 261 -14.21 -4.48 -12.60
N SER A 262 -14.01 -3.17 -12.42
CA SER A 262 -12.67 -2.60 -12.28
C SER A 262 -11.99 -3.02 -10.98
N LEU A 263 -12.74 -2.96 -9.87
CA LEU A 263 -12.23 -3.38 -8.56
C LEU A 263 -11.90 -4.87 -8.55
N LEU A 264 -12.71 -5.71 -9.18
CA LEU A 264 -12.43 -7.15 -9.32
C LEU A 264 -11.20 -7.40 -10.18
N ALA A 265 -11.03 -6.69 -11.30
CA ALA A 265 -9.83 -6.81 -12.13
C ALA A 265 -8.57 -6.36 -11.39
N MET A 266 -8.64 -5.23 -10.68
CA MET A 266 -7.54 -4.73 -9.85
C MET A 266 -7.22 -5.70 -8.70
N GLY A 267 -8.24 -6.22 -8.03
CA GLY A 267 -8.11 -7.20 -6.96
C GLY A 267 -7.50 -8.52 -7.45
N LEU A 268 -7.94 -9.02 -8.61
CA LEU A 268 -7.35 -10.20 -9.23
C LEU A 268 -5.86 -10.01 -9.53
N LEU A 269 -5.48 -8.88 -10.14
CA LEU A 269 -4.07 -8.57 -10.39
C LEU A 269 -3.28 -8.46 -9.08
N PHE A 270 -3.84 -7.82 -8.06
CA PHE A 270 -3.22 -7.77 -6.74
C PHE A 270 -2.98 -9.18 -6.18
N GLY A 271 -3.97 -10.07 -6.24
CA GLY A 271 -3.84 -11.45 -5.79
C GLY A 271 -2.78 -12.24 -6.57
N LEU A 272 -2.73 -12.09 -7.89
CA LEU A 272 -1.71 -12.72 -8.74
C LEU A 272 -0.31 -12.19 -8.42
N PHE A 273 -0.16 -10.90 -8.17
CA PHE A 273 1.11 -10.32 -7.75
C PHE A 273 1.52 -10.78 -6.36
N SER A 274 0.60 -10.87 -5.42
CA SER A 274 0.88 -11.43 -4.08
C SER A 274 1.40 -12.86 -4.15
N LEU A 275 0.87 -13.69 -5.07
CA LEU A 275 1.39 -15.04 -5.31
C LEU A 275 2.77 -15.07 -5.98
N GLY A 276 3.06 -14.10 -6.86
CA GLY A 276 4.30 -14.08 -7.63
C GLY A 276 5.46 -13.31 -6.99
N PHE A 277 5.17 -12.22 -6.28
CA PHE A 277 6.18 -11.27 -5.79
C PHE A 277 6.37 -11.28 -4.26
N GLU A 278 5.43 -11.83 -3.49
CA GLU A 278 5.51 -11.88 -2.04
C GLU A 278 6.90 -12.33 -1.52
N PRO A 279 7.55 -13.32 -2.14
CA PRO A 279 8.86 -13.78 -1.69
C PRO A 279 9.94 -12.71 -1.62
N ARG A 280 9.85 -11.65 -2.41
CA ARG A 280 10.91 -10.64 -2.57
C ARG A 280 10.65 -9.36 -1.80
N LEU A 281 9.38 -9.02 -1.59
CA LEU A 281 8.95 -7.82 -0.89
C LEU A 281 8.54 -8.10 0.55
N ALA A 282 8.43 -9.39 0.91
CA ALA A 282 7.95 -9.83 2.22
C ALA A 282 8.70 -9.16 3.37
N GLY A 283 7.95 -8.56 4.28
CA GLY A 283 8.47 -7.91 5.46
C GLY A 283 8.99 -6.48 5.26
N ILE A 284 8.92 -5.93 4.05
CA ILE A 284 9.16 -4.50 3.82
C ILE A 284 7.85 -3.76 4.07
N GLY A 285 7.81 -2.88 5.07
CA GLY A 285 6.59 -2.14 5.40
C GLY A 285 6.06 -1.35 4.21
N GLY A 286 4.76 -1.50 3.94
CA GLY A 286 4.06 -0.82 2.83
C GLY A 286 4.06 -1.57 1.49
N ASP A 287 4.72 -2.73 1.37
CA ASP A 287 4.77 -3.57 0.17
C ASP A 287 3.37 -3.92 -0.39
N LEU A 288 2.43 -4.27 0.48
CA LEU A 288 1.04 -4.55 0.11
C LEU A 288 0.37 -3.37 -0.61
N GLY A 289 0.63 -2.16 -0.14
CA GLY A 289 0.08 -0.96 -0.75
C GLY A 289 0.79 -0.60 -2.06
N ALA A 290 2.08 -0.85 -2.17
CA ALA A 290 2.83 -0.70 -3.41
C ALA A 290 2.28 -1.66 -4.48
N THR A 291 2.06 -2.92 -4.13
CA THR A 291 1.44 -3.94 -5.00
C THR A 291 0.02 -3.55 -5.40
N ALA A 292 -0.78 -3.03 -4.46
CA ALA A 292 -2.12 -2.51 -4.75
C ALA A 292 -2.08 -1.35 -5.74
N ALA A 293 -1.19 -0.37 -5.56
CA ALA A 293 -1.05 0.77 -6.48
C ALA A 293 -0.65 0.33 -7.90
N VAL A 294 0.29 -0.61 -8.03
CA VAL A 294 0.68 -1.19 -9.32
C VAL A 294 -0.52 -1.84 -10.00
N SER A 295 -1.32 -2.61 -9.25
CA SER A 295 -2.52 -3.27 -9.79
C SER A 295 -3.58 -2.26 -10.24
N VAL A 296 -3.78 -1.19 -9.47
CA VAL A 296 -4.69 -0.09 -9.83
C VAL A 296 -4.22 0.61 -11.11
N PHE A 297 -2.96 1.02 -11.18
CA PHE A 297 -2.42 1.69 -12.37
C PHE A 297 -2.43 0.80 -13.60
N ALA A 298 -2.17 -0.50 -13.48
CA ALA A 298 -2.23 -1.43 -14.60
C ALA A 298 -3.64 -1.48 -15.23
N VAL A 299 -4.68 -1.60 -14.41
CA VAL A 299 -6.08 -1.63 -14.91
C VAL A 299 -6.50 -0.26 -15.46
N LEU A 300 -6.15 0.83 -14.79
CA LEU A 300 -6.44 2.18 -15.28
C LEU A 300 -5.70 2.48 -16.59
N GLY A 301 -4.45 2.05 -16.71
CA GLY A 301 -3.66 2.16 -17.95
C GLY A 301 -4.25 1.35 -19.10
N THR A 302 -4.68 0.12 -18.83
CA THR A 302 -5.39 -0.70 -19.83
C THR A 302 -6.63 0.02 -20.33
N LYS A 303 -7.43 0.59 -19.44
CA LYS A 303 -8.63 1.36 -19.81
C LYS A 303 -8.29 2.59 -20.63
N ALA A 304 -7.28 3.36 -20.22
CA ALA A 304 -6.85 4.56 -20.94
C ALA A 304 -6.39 4.25 -22.37
N LEU A 305 -5.71 3.13 -22.57
CA LEU A 305 -5.24 2.69 -23.90
C LEU A 305 -6.37 2.14 -24.77
N LEU A 306 -7.33 1.41 -24.19
CA LEU A 306 -8.41 0.78 -24.94
C LEU A 306 -9.59 1.72 -25.25
N PHE A 307 -9.92 2.61 -24.31
CA PHE A 307 -11.14 3.41 -24.37
C PHE A 307 -10.89 4.93 -24.40
N GLY A 308 -9.64 5.37 -24.36
CA GLY A 308 -9.28 6.78 -24.22
C GLY A 308 -9.55 7.30 -22.80
N ARG A 309 -9.38 8.62 -22.60
CA ARG A 309 -9.70 9.24 -21.30
C ARG A 309 -11.22 9.19 -21.09
N PRO A 310 -11.71 8.79 -19.91
CA PRO A 310 -13.08 9.08 -19.54
C PRO A 310 -13.26 10.60 -19.57
N GLN A 311 -14.23 11.06 -20.35
CA GLN A 311 -14.65 12.48 -20.39
C GLN A 311 -15.32 12.85 -19.07
#